data_cd8d7f20d2b0c8fe838dc7215d75f949
#
_entry.id   cd8d7f20d2b0c8fe838dc7215d75f949
#
_cell.length_a   1.000
_cell.length_b   1.000
_cell.length_c   1.000
_cell.angle_alpha   90.00
_cell.angle_beta   90.00
_cell.angle_gamma   90.00
#
_symmetry.space_group_name_H-M   'P 1'
#
loop_
_entity.id
_entity.type
_entity.pdbx_description
1 polymer ?
#
loop_
_entity_poly.entity_id
_entity_poly.type
_entity_poly.pdbx_seq_one_letter_code
_entity_poly.pdbx_strand_id
1 'polypeptide(L)'
;MFGLGGEDHAWVQRRQTPHPGKPYTQVLNFDAQRVASVPRTFVNCTQPPLATIDVSRQRMRDPSFWGGAWLPGSRVVEMATGHDPMVSDPQGLSRLLLALSPR
;
A
#
# COMPACT_ATOMS: atom_id res chain seq x y z
N MET A 1 15.37 5.21 -3.56
CA MET A 1 14.48 4.90 -2.40
C MET A 1 13.05 4.72 -2.93
N PHE A 2 12.45 3.60 -2.67
CA PHE A 2 11.07 3.24 -3.08
C PHE A 2 10.71 3.48 -4.55
N GLY A 3 11.71 3.43 -5.44
CA GLY A 3 11.55 3.71 -6.87
C GLY A 3 11.57 5.18 -7.26
N LEU A 4 11.86 6.08 -6.34
CA LEU A 4 12.05 7.50 -6.62
C LEU A 4 13.48 7.78 -7.09
N GLY A 5 13.63 8.70 -8.04
CA GLY A 5 14.91 9.19 -8.53
C GLY A 5 14.92 10.71 -8.70
N GLY A 6 16.11 11.26 -8.96
CA GLY A 6 16.29 12.67 -9.26
C GLY A 6 15.72 13.62 -8.21
N GLU A 7 14.93 14.58 -8.66
CA GLU A 7 14.34 15.62 -7.80
C GLU A 7 13.32 15.07 -6.81
N ASP A 8 12.54 14.06 -7.18
CA ASP A 8 11.57 13.43 -6.29
C ASP A 8 12.26 12.77 -5.10
N HIS A 9 13.35 12.07 -5.34
CA HIS A 9 14.16 11.48 -4.27
C HIS A 9 14.75 12.55 -3.34
N ALA A 10 15.32 13.60 -3.90
CA ALA A 10 15.88 14.71 -3.12
C ALA A 10 14.80 15.45 -2.31
N TRP A 11 13.62 15.63 -2.89
CA TRP A 11 12.48 16.26 -2.23
C TRP A 11 12.03 15.45 -1.00
N VAL A 12 11.89 14.13 -1.15
CA VAL A 12 11.51 13.23 -0.06
C VAL A 12 12.59 13.21 1.03
N GLN A 13 13.88 13.07 0.65
CA GLN A 13 14.97 13.05 1.63
C GLN A 13 15.00 14.27 2.54
N ARG A 14 14.78 15.45 2.00
CA ARG A 14 14.77 16.68 2.80
C ARG A 14 13.64 16.73 3.83
N ARG A 15 12.61 15.92 3.66
CA ARG A 15 11.41 15.93 4.51
C ARG A 15 11.29 14.74 5.44
N GLN A 16 12.14 13.74 5.25
CA GLN A 16 12.15 12.58 6.14
C GLN A 16 12.76 12.91 7.49
N THR A 17 12.15 12.34 8.52
CA THR A 17 12.64 12.36 9.90
C THR A 17 12.74 10.94 10.42
N PRO A 18 13.52 10.67 11.50
CA PRO A 18 13.57 9.34 12.08
C PRO A 18 12.18 8.85 12.50
N HIS A 19 11.88 7.58 12.16
CA HIS A 19 10.61 6.95 12.52
C HIS A 19 10.69 6.38 13.94
N PRO A 20 9.65 6.52 14.79
CA PRO A 20 9.61 5.88 16.10
C PRO A 20 9.77 4.36 15.99
N GLY A 21 10.50 3.74 16.92
CA GLY A 21 10.77 2.29 16.88
C GLY A 21 9.58 1.42 17.28
N LYS A 22 8.74 1.88 18.20
CA LYS A 22 7.60 1.09 18.72
C LYS A 22 6.66 0.51 17.66
N PRO A 23 6.27 1.23 16.59
CA PRO A 23 5.41 0.66 15.54
C PRO A 23 5.96 -0.61 14.88
N TYR A 24 7.29 -0.82 14.91
CA TYR A 24 7.92 -2.02 14.36
C TYR A 24 7.92 -3.22 15.31
N THR A 25 7.79 -2.99 16.61
CA THR A 25 7.95 -4.03 17.63
C THR A 25 6.70 -4.29 18.46
N GLN A 26 5.78 -3.34 18.47
CA GLN A 26 4.54 -3.46 19.24
C GLN A 26 3.59 -4.47 18.60
N VAL A 27 3.09 -5.41 19.42
CA VAL A 27 2.08 -6.36 18.95
C VAL A 27 0.75 -5.63 18.73
N LEU A 28 0.17 -5.86 17.56
CA LEU A 28 -1.12 -5.29 17.19
C LEU A 28 -2.26 -6.27 17.54
N ASN A 29 -3.19 -5.83 18.37
CA ASN A 29 -4.41 -6.56 18.68
C ASN A 29 -5.59 -5.92 17.94
N PHE A 30 -6.25 -6.69 17.09
CA PHE A 30 -7.42 -6.23 16.35
C PHE A 30 -8.37 -7.39 16.04
N ASP A 31 -9.61 -7.05 15.75
CA ASP A 31 -10.63 -8.01 15.34
C ASP A 31 -10.60 -8.20 13.82
N ALA A 32 -10.15 -9.36 13.37
CA ALA A 32 -10.03 -9.70 11.96
C ALA A 32 -11.39 -9.68 11.22
N GLN A 33 -12.48 -10.04 11.89
CA GLN A 33 -13.82 -10.01 11.30
C GLN A 33 -14.29 -8.58 11.04
N ARG A 34 -14.00 -7.66 11.94
CA ARG A 34 -14.30 -6.23 11.73
C ARG A 34 -13.51 -5.65 10.58
N VAL A 35 -12.23 -6.00 10.46
CA VAL A 35 -11.40 -5.60 9.31
C VAL A 35 -11.97 -6.18 8.01
N ALA A 36 -12.36 -7.46 8.00
CA ALA A 36 -12.94 -8.12 6.84
C ALA A 36 -14.28 -7.50 6.39
N SER A 37 -15.04 -6.89 7.30
CA SER A 37 -16.30 -6.23 6.98
C SER A 37 -16.14 -4.91 6.23
N VAL A 38 -14.94 -4.32 6.21
CA VAL A 38 -14.67 -3.06 5.53
C VAL A 38 -14.20 -3.34 4.09
N PRO A 39 -14.87 -2.79 3.07
CA PRO A 39 -14.39 -2.89 1.69
C PRO A 39 -12.98 -2.32 1.56
N ARG A 40 -12.08 -3.07 0.92
CA ARG A 40 -10.67 -2.71 0.82
C ARG A 40 -10.20 -2.76 -0.62
N THR A 41 -9.30 -1.84 -0.96
CA THR A 41 -8.60 -1.86 -2.23
C THR A 41 -7.10 -1.81 -1.97
N PHE A 42 -6.36 -2.74 -2.57
CA PHE A 42 -4.91 -2.73 -2.56
C PHE A 42 -4.42 -2.09 -3.86
N VAL A 43 -3.66 -1.02 -3.75
CA VAL A 43 -2.99 -0.39 -4.90
C VAL A 43 -1.59 -0.99 -5.03
N ASN A 44 -1.38 -1.78 -6.06
CA ASN A 44 -0.09 -2.41 -6.33
C ASN A 44 0.72 -1.56 -7.29
N CYS A 45 1.82 -0.98 -6.78
CA CYS A 45 2.75 -0.18 -7.57
C CYS A 45 3.80 -1.10 -8.21
N THR A 46 3.93 -1.06 -9.54
CA THR A 46 4.63 -2.10 -10.31
C THR A 46 5.92 -1.63 -10.99
N GLN A 47 6.24 -0.32 -11.00
CA GLN A 47 7.39 0.22 -11.76
C GLN A 47 8.20 1.26 -10.98
N PRO A 48 9.26 0.87 -10.29
CA PRO A 48 9.64 -0.50 -9.94
C PRO A 48 8.85 -1.01 -8.73
N PRO A 49 8.60 -2.31 -8.64
CA PRO A 49 7.97 -2.88 -7.47
C PRO A 49 8.92 -2.83 -6.27
N LEU A 50 8.39 -2.56 -5.09
CA LEU A 50 9.16 -2.62 -3.85
C LEU A 50 9.28 -4.07 -3.38
N ALA A 51 10.48 -4.64 -3.47
CA ALA A 51 10.71 -6.06 -3.15
C ALA A 51 10.42 -6.40 -1.67
N THR A 52 10.63 -5.47 -0.77
CA THR A 52 10.42 -5.70 0.67
C THR A 52 8.98 -6.05 1.06
N ILE A 53 8.00 -5.76 0.19
CA ILE A 53 6.60 -6.11 0.41
C ILE A 53 6.09 -7.26 -0.46
N ASP A 54 6.99 -8.02 -1.09
CA ASP A 54 6.58 -9.14 -1.95
C ASP A 54 5.77 -10.20 -1.21
N VAL A 55 6.12 -10.47 0.05
CA VAL A 55 5.33 -11.37 0.91
C VAL A 55 3.90 -10.87 1.06
N SER A 56 3.72 -9.57 1.28
CA SER A 56 2.38 -8.96 1.38
C SER A 56 1.62 -9.04 0.06
N ARG A 57 2.30 -8.85 -1.09
CA ARG A 57 1.69 -9.01 -2.41
C ARG A 57 1.19 -10.43 -2.66
N GLN A 58 1.96 -11.42 -2.26
CA GLN A 58 1.56 -12.83 -2.38
C GLN A 58 0.35 -13.11 -1.48
N ARG A 59 0.40 -12.67 -0.24
CA ARG A 59 -0.66 -12.90 0.76
C ARG A 59 -1.99 -12.25 0.39
N MET A 60 -1.97 -11.06 -0.20
CA MET A 60 -3.23 -10.41 -0.62
C MET A 60 -3.98 -11.17 -1.71
N ARG A 61 -3.29 -12.06 -2.43
CA ARG A 61 -3.87 -12.91 -3.48
C ARG A 61 -4.18 -14.33 -3.01
N ASP A 62 -3.77 -14.67 -1.80
CA ASP A 62 -3.97 -16.01 -1.24
C ASP A 62 -5.32 -16.08 -0.52
N PRO A 63 -6.30 -16.87 -1.05
CA PRO A 63 -7.62 -16.98 -0.43
C PRO A 63 -7.60 -17.67 0.93
N SER A 64 -6.54 -18.40 1.26
CA SER A 64 -6.37 -19.06 2.55
C SER A 64 -5.80 -18.14 3.63
N PHE A 65 -5.24 -16.99 3.25
CA PHE A 65 -4.64 -16.08 4.20
C PHE A 65 -5.71 -15.54 5.16
N TRP A 66 -5.44 -15.63 6.46
CA TRP A 66 -6.37 -15.23 7.51
C TRP A 66 -7.70 -16.01 7.50
N GLY A 67 -7.67 -17.28 7.04
CA GLY A 67 -8.89 -18.07 6.93
C GLY A 67 -9.91 -17.50 5.96
N GLY A 68 -9.45 -16.80 4.93
CA GLY A 68 -10.30 -16.12 3.96
C GLY A 68 -10.82 -14.75 4.40
N ALA A 69 -10.55 -14.32 5.63
CA ALA A 69 -11.07 -13.05 6.15
C ALA A 69 -10.43 -11.81 5.50
N TRP A 70 -9.27 -11.97 4.89
CA TRP A 70 -8.57 -10.87 4.22
C TRP A 70 -9.19 -10.51 2.88
N LEU A 71 -9.66 -11.50 2.12
CA LEU A 71 -10.09 -11.32 0.74
C LEU A 71 -11.55 -10.90 0.55
N PRO A 72 -12.54 -11.30 1.39
CA PRO A 72 -13.92 -10.85 1.20
C PRO A 72 -14.00 -9.32 1.15
N GLY A 73 -14.55 -8.79 0.08
CA GLY A 73 -14.66 -7.35 -0.15
C GLY A 73 -13.37 -6.66 -0.56
N SER A 74 -12.28 -7.42 -0.83
CA SER A 74 -11.01 -6.86 -1.28
C SER A 74 -10.91 -6.87 -2.79
N ARG A 75 -10.25 -5.85 -3.35
CA ARG A 75 -9.82 -5.82 -4.75
C ARG A 75 -8.42 -5.30 -4.88
N VAL A 76 -7.76 -5.62 -5.98
CA VAL A 76 -6.42 -5.18 -6.32
C VAL A 76 -6.48 -4.35 -7.59
N VAL A 77 -5.88 -3.17 -7.56
CA VAL A 77 -5.66 -2.32 -8.73
C VAL A 77 -4.18 -2.04 -8.88
N GLU A 78 -3.72 -1.78 -10.09
CA GLU A 78 -2.31 -1.55 -10.35
C GLU A 78 -2.05 -0.11 -10.79
N MET A 79 -0.89 0.42 -10.38
CA MET A 79 -0.32 1.66 -10.88
C MET A 79 1.09 1.41 -11.40
N ALA A 80 1.37 1.88 -12.61
CA ALA A 80 2.70 1.75 -13.23
C ALA A 80 3.64 2.84 -12.74
N THR A 81 3.93 2.83 -11.44
CA THR A 81 4.82 3.77 -10.76
C THR A 81 5.49 3.11 -9.56
N GLY A 82 6.38 3.82 -8.88
CA GLY A 82 7.06 3.34 -7.68
C GLY A 82 6.15 3.33 -6.44
N HIS A 83 6.71 2.90 -5.32
CA HIS A 83 5.98 2.66 -4.07
C HIS A 83 5.39 3.93 -3.44
N ASP A 84 5.89 5.09 -3.81
CA ASP A 84 5.40 6.40 -3.33
C ASP A 84 4.65 7.15 -4.44
N PRO A 85 3.48 6.67 -4.90
CA PRO A 85 2.75 7.26 -6.01
C PRO A 85 2.28 8.69 -5.72
N MET A 86 2.11 9.05 -4.45
CA MET A 86 1.78 10.41 -4.04
C MET A 86 2.88 11.41 -4.40
N VAL A 87 4.11 10.95 -4.62
CA VAL A 87 5.25 11.77 -5.05
C VAL A 87 5.51 11.62 -6.54
N SER A 88 5.57 10.37 -7.05
CA SER A 88 5.96 10.10 -8.44
C SER A 88 4.84 10.31 -9.46
N ASP A 89 3.57 10.14 -9.08
CA ASP A 89 2.39 10.36 -9.93
C ASP A 89 1.17 10.80 -9.11
N PRO A 90 1.21 11.99 -8.50
CA PRO A 90 0.10 12.46 -7.64
C PRO A 90 -1.21 12.61 -8.40
N GLN A 91 -1.17 13.00 -9.66
CA GLN A 91 -2.38 13.14 -10.49
C GLN A 91 -3.01 11.78 -10.81
N GLY A 92 -2.20 10.79 -11.17
CA GLY A 92 -2.65 9.41 -11.40
C GLY A 92 -3.26 8.81 -10.15
N LEU A 93 -2.63 8.99 -9.01
CA LEU A 93 -3.15 8.54 -7.72
C LEU A 93 -4.48 9.21 -7.38
N SER A 94 -4.59 10.52 -7.56
CA SER A 94 -5.83 11.27 -7.31
C SER A 94 -6.99 10.77 -8.17
N ARG A 95 -6.76 10.55 -9.46
CA ARG A 95 -7.78 9.99 -10.37
C ARG A 95 -8.22 8.60 -9.92
N LEU A 96 -7.27 7.76 -9.53
CA LEU A 96 -7.55 6.40 -9.05
C LEU A 96 -8.41 6.44 -7.78
N LEU A 97 -8.03 7.24 -6.79
CA LEU A 97 -8.78 7.35 -5.53
C LEU A 97 -10.20 7.87 -5.75
N LEU A 98 -10.38 8.85 -6.62
CA LEU A 98 -11.71 9.34 -6.99
C LEU A 98 -12.57 8.27 -7.66
N ALA A 99 -11.97 7.46 -8.55
CA ALA A 99 -12.66 6.35 -9.22
C ALA A 99 -13.08 5.24 -8.24
N LEU A 100 -12.31 5.03 -7.17
CA LEU A 100 -12.57 4.03 -6.14
C LEU A 100 -13.55 4.51 -5.05
N SER A 101 -13.76 5.81 -4.94
CA SER A 101 -14.67 6.38 -3.93
C SER A 101 -16.11 5.97 -4.21
N PRO A 102 -16.89 5.61 -3.18
CA PRO A 102 -18.34 5.41 -3.32
C PRO A 102 -18.99 6.73 -3.73
N ARG A 103 -19.94 6.64 -4.64
CA ARG A 103 -20.75 7.80 -5.07
C ARG A 103 -22.02 7.91 -4.23
#